data_3fa94e7621d95fe866786fc94d9782cd
#
_entry.id   3fa94e7621d95fe866786fc94d9782cd
#
_cell.length_a   1.000
_cell.length_b   1.000
_cell.length_c   1.000
_cell.angle_alpha   90.00
_cell.angle_beta   90.00
_cell.angle_gamma   90.00
#
_symmetry.space_group_name_H-M   'P 1'
#
loop_
_entity.id
_entity.type
_entity.pdbx_description
1 polymer ?
#
loop_
_entity_poly.entity_id
_entity_poly.type
_entity_poly.pdbx_seq_one_letter_code
_entity_poly.pdbx_strand_id
1 'polypeptide(L)'
;FILDRVDLAFCQGYIDYMLTTFRPKGKPIAASTRNTYYQIFNGALNAAVRAKRLLRNPFNEMEKSEKPKMPESVRSYMTIEEVRALIATPMQEGRVKNAYLFSCFCGLRISDIVGLKWKNVFVDNGQYRLAVAMQKTKEPIYLPLSNEALKWMPEREDKAADDPVFNLPSNINQYLRP
;
A
#
# COMPACT_ATOMS: atom_id res chain seq x y z
N PHE A 1 -30.07 -8.25 -11.30
CA PHE A 1 -29.18 -9.42 -11.28
C PHE A 1 -29.91 -10.58 -10.61
N ILE A 2 -30.06 -11.71 -11.31
CA ILE A 2 -30.79 -12.89 -10.80
C ILE A 2 -29.75 -13.94 -10.41
N LEU A 3 -29.68 -14.29 -9.13
CA LEU A 3 -28.71 -15.24 -8.58
C LEU A 3 -28.82 -16.65 -9.22
N ASP A 4 -30.02 -17.07 -9.60
CA ASP A 4 -30.27 -18.37 -10.21
C ASP A 4 -29.60 -18.56 -11.59
N ARG A 5 -29.12 -17.46 -12.21
CA ARG A 5 -28.35 -17.48 -13.46
C ARG A 5 -26.85 -17.57 -13.26
N VAL A 6 -26.40 -17.59 -12.00
CA VAL A 6 -24.97 -17.73 -11.70
C VAL A 6 -24.65 -19.22 -11.61
N ASP A 7 -24.35 -19.80 -12.74
CA ASP A 7 -23.92 -21.18 -12.90
C ASP A 7 -22.38 -21.27 -13.17
N LEU A 8 -21.90 -22.47 -13.42
CA LEU A 8 -20.51 -22.71 -13.74
C LEU A 8 -20.08 -21.97 -15.01
N ALA A 9 -20.91 -21.96 -16.06
CA ALA A 9 -20.62 -21.28 -17.31
C ALA A 9 -20.48 -19.77 -17.12
N PHE A 10 -21.36 -19.17 -16.29
CA PHE A 10 -21.23 -17.76 -15.92
C PHE A 10 -19.91 -17.47 -15.20
N CYS A 11 -19.52 -18.32 -14.25
CA CYS A 11 -18.26 -18.16 -13.49
C CYS A 11 -17.03 -18.29 -14.41
N GLN A 12 -17.02 -19.22 -15.34
CA GLN A 12 -15.98 -19.37 -16.36
C GLN A 12 -15.93 -18.13 -17.25
N GLY A 13 -17.08 -17.70 -17.78
CA GLY A 13 -17.19 -16.50 -18.60
C GLY A 13 -16.72 -15.22 -17.87
N TYR A 14 -16.97 -15.12 -16.58
CA TYR A 14 -16.45 -14.01 -15.77
C TYR A 14 -14.91 -14.00 -15.70
N ILE A 15 -14.29 -15.15 -15.54
CA ILE A 15 -12.82 -15.27 -15.53
C ILE A 15 -12.25 -14.93 -16.91
N ASP A 16 -12.86 -15.48 -17.98
CA ASP A 16 -12.45 -15.20 -19.35
C ASP A 16 -12.61 -13.71 -19.71
N TYR A 17 -13.69 -13.08 -19.28
CA TYR A 17 -13.87 -11.64 -19.45
C TYR A 17 -12.73 -10.83 -18.80
N MET A 18 -12.32 -11.18 -17.59
CA MET A 18 -11.17 -10.52 -16.92
C MET A 18 -9.85 -10.77 -17.63
N LEU A 19 -9.70 -11.91 -18.29
CA LEU A 19 -8.49 -12.28 -19.03
C LEU A 19 -8.40 -11.59 -20.39
N THR A 20 -9.49 -11.56 -21.12
CA THR A 20 -9.52 -11.20 -22.55
C THR A 20 -10.04 -9.81 -22.82
N THR A 21 -11.10 -9.39 -22.15
CA THR A 21 -11.93 -8.22 -22.52
C THR A 21 -11.73 -7.04 -21.57
N PHE A 22 -11.67 -7.30 -20.27
CA PHE A 22 -11.60 -6.22 -19.27
C PHE A 22 -10.24 -5.52 -19.29
N ARG A 23 -10.24 -4.30 -19.84
CA ARG A 23 -9.04 -3.47 -20.07
C ARG A 23 -9.24 -2.07 -19.50
N PRO A 24 -9.28 -1.89 -18.17
CA PRO A 24 -9.38 -0.56 -17.58
C PRO A 24 -8.17 0.28 -18.02
N LYS A 25 -8.45 1.51 -18.49
CA LYS A 25 -7.43 2.41 -19.07
C LYS A 25 -6.66 1.80 -20.26
N GLY A 26 -7.29 0.91 -21.02
CA GLY A 26 -6.73 0.28 -22.22
C GLY A 26 -5.67 -0.79 -21.97
N LYS A 27 -5.41 -1.17 -20.73
CA LYS A 27 -4.37 -2.16 -20.36
C LYS A 27 -4.97 -3.39 -19.67
N PRO A 28 -4.39 -4.60 -19.87
CA PRO A 28 -4.78 -5.78 -19.10
C PRO A 28 -4.59 -5.53 -17.59
N ILE A 29 -5.51 -6.07 -16.79
CA ILE A 29 -5.33 -6.04 -15.34
C ILE A 29 -4.25 -7.03 -14.89
N ALA A 30 -3.51 -6.67 -13.84
CA ALA A 30 -2.49 -7.54 -13.26
C ALA A 30 -3.08 -8.85 -12.71
N ALA A 31 -2.30 -9.92 -12.71
CA ALA A 31 -2.74 -11.22 -12.18
C ALA A 31 -3.19 -11.16 -10.71
N SER A 32 -2.50 -10.35 -9.88
CA SER A 32 -2.90 -10.08 -8.50
C SER A 32 -4.28 -9.43 -8.40
N THR A 33 -4.58 -8.46 -9.28
CA THR A 33 -5.89 -7.79 -9.34
C THR A 33 -6.98 -8.76 -9.78
N ARG A 34 -6.71 -9.62 -10.78
CA ARG A 34 -7.65 -10.68 -11.18
C ARG A 34 -7.97 -11.63 -10.03
N ASN A 35 -6.93 -12.07 -9.32
CA ASN A 35 -7.13 -12.92 -8.15
C ASN A 35 -7.96 -12.22 -7.08
N THR A 36 -7.72 -10.93 -6.82
CA THR A 36 -8.52 -10.15 -5.86
C THR A 36 -10.00 -10.10 -6.28
N TYR A 37 -10.30 -9.82 -7.54
CA TYR A 37 -11.69 -9.76 -8.03
C TYR A 37 -12.36 -11.14 -7.96
N TYR A 38 -11.64 -12.19 -8.34
CA TYR A 38 -12.11 -13.56 -8.16
C TYR A 38 -12.45 -13.85 -6.69
N GLN A 39 -11.56 -13.53 -5.74
CA GLN A 39 -11.78 -13.78 -4.32
C GLN A 39 -12.98 -13.02 -3.77
N ILE A 40 -13.18 -11.76 -4.18
CA ILE A 40 -14.35 -10.96 -3.79
C ILE A 40 -15.63 -11.63 -4.28
N PHE A 41 -15.68 -12.01 -5.55
CA PHE A 41 -16.87 -12.63 -6.13
C PHE A 41 -17.14 -14.02 -5.53
N ASN A 42 -16.11 -14.85 -5.39
CA ASN A 42 -16.20 -16.14 -4.71
C ASN A 42 -16.71 -16.00 -3.26
N GLY A 43 -16.20 -14.99 -2.54
CA GLY A 43 -16.66 -14.66 -1.19
C GLY A 43 -18.14 -14.27 -1.14
N ALA A 44 -18.62 -13.48 -2.10
CA ALA A 44 -20.02 -13.10 -2.22
C ALA A 44 -20.93 -14.32 -2.49
N LEU A 45 -20.53 -15.23 -3.39
CA LEU A 45 -21.27 -16.46 -3.65
C LEU A 45 -21.31 -17.39 -2.44
N ASN A 46 -20.20 -17.50 -1.71
CA ASN A 46 -20.17 -18.26 -0.44
C ASN A 46 -21.11 -17.64 0.61
N ALA A 47 -21.19 -16.31 0.66
CA ALA A 47 -22.16 -15.63 1.54
C ALA A 47 -23.61 -15.91 1.12
N ALA A 48 -23.90 -15.94 -0.18
CA ALA A 48 -25.23 -16.30 -0.69
C ALA A 48 -25.61 -17.74 -0.35
N VAL A 49 -24.66 -18.67 -0.41
CA VAL A 49 -24.90 -20.08 0.04
C VAL A 49 -25.21 -20.13 1.53
N ARG A 50 -24.42 -19.45 2.38
CA ARG A 50 -24.68 -19.38 3.84
C ARG A 50 -26.04 -18.76 4.15
N ALA A 51 -26.45 -17.77 3.36
CA ALA A 51 -27.77 -17.14 3.48
C ALA A 51 -28.91 -17.95 2.84
N LYS A 52 -28.65 -19.19 2.37
CA LYS A 52 -29.60 -20.07 1.72
C LYS A 52 -30.27 -19.44 0.47
N ARG A 53 -29.61 -18.48 -0.18
CA ARG A 53 -30.04 -17.83 -1.41
C ARG A 53 -29.48 -18.52 -2.67
N LEU A 54 -28.47 -19.36 -2.50
CA LEU A 54 -27.84 -20.16 -3.53
C LEU A 54 -27.63 -21.56 -2.93
N LEU A 55 -27.88 -22.59 -3.71
CA LEU A 55 -27.76 -23.98 -3.24
C LEU A 55 -26.28 -24.35 -3.04
N ARG A 56 -25.43 -23.96 -3.98
CA ARG A 56 -23.99 -24.23 -3.98
C ARG A 56 -23.25 -23.11 -4.70
N ASN A 57 -21.96 -22.95 -4.38
CA ASN A 57 -21.11 -22.00 -5.08
C ASN A 57 -20.53 -22.65 -6.34
N PRO A 58 -20.84 -22.14 -7.56
CA PRO A 58 -20.38 -22.73 -8.81
C PRO A 58 -18.86 -22.74 -8.96
N PHE A 59 -18.14 -21.80 -8.35
CA PHE A 59 -16.67 -21.83 -8.35
C PHE A 59 -16.05 -23.08 -7.71
N ASN A 60 -16.81 -23.80 -6.85
CA ASN A 60 -16.32 -25.04 -6.27
C ASN A 60 -16.23 -26.18 -7.28
N GLU A 61 -16.98 -26.08 -8.40
CA GLU A 61 -16.98 -27.06 -9.48
C GLU A 61 -15.83 -26.86 -10.48
N MET A 62 -15.18 -25.66 -10.45
CA MET A 62 -14.02 -25.36 -11.31
C MET A 62 -12.77 -26.08 -10.84
N GLU A 63 -11.97 -26.52 -11.81
CA GLU A 63 -10.63 -27.06 -11.54
C GLU A 63 -9.71 -25.96 -10.95
N LYS A 64 -8.74 -26.38 -10.13
CA LYS A 64 -7.77 -25.45 -9.54
C LYS A 64 -6.93 -24.71 -10.57
N SER A 65 -6.71 -25.31 -11.73
CA SER A 65 -5.97 -24.74 -12.87
C SER A 65 -6.69 -23.57 -13.52
N GLU A 66 -8.01 -23.58 -13.55
CA GLU A 66 -8.86 -22.55 -14.15
C GLU A 66 -9.02 -21.31 -13.25
N LYS A 67 -8.82 -21.48 -11.94
CA LYS A 67 -8.97 -20.39 -10.95
C LYS A 67 -7.80 -19.41 -11.00
N PRO A 68 -8.04 -18.10 -10.98
CA PRO A 68 -6.97 -17.11 -10.89
C PRO A 68 -6.10 -17.34 -9.65
N LYS A 69 -4.79 -17.41 -9.86
CA LYS A 69 -3.82 -17.60 -8.78
C LYS A 69 -3.18 -16.26 -8.40
N MET A 70 -2.84 -16.12 -7.12
CA MET A 70 -1.97 -15.04 -6.69
C MET A 70 -0.58 -15.31 -7.28
N PRO A 71 0.00 -14.34 -8.04
CA PRO A 71 1.37 -14.51 -8.51
C PRO A 71 2.33 -14.50 -7.33
N GLU A 72 3.42 -15.23 -7.46
CA GLU A 72 4.53 -15.11 -6.52
C GLU A 72 5.06 -13.69 -6.53
N SER A 73 5.15 -13.09 -5.35
CA SER A 73 5.64 -11.73 -5.19
C SER A 73 7.11 -11.78 -4.79
N VAL A 74 7.98 -11.46 -5.72
CA VAL A 74 9.38 -11.13 -5.38
C VAL A 74 9.38 -9.71 -4.82
N ARG A 75 9.61 -9.58 -3.52
CA ARG A 75 9.79 -8.28 -2.88
C ARG A 75 11.23 -7.83 -3.12
N SER A 76 11.39 -6.75 -3.85
CA SER A 76 12.66 -6.04 -3.93
C SER A 76 12.80 -5.09 -2.73
N TYR A 77 14.00 -4.97 -2.23
CA TYR A 77 14.40 -4.02 -1.17
C TYR A 77 15.71 -3.37 -1.59
N MET A 78 15.94 -2.18 -1.10
CA MET A 78 17.21 -1.50 -1.35
C MET A 78 18.31 -2.11 -0.47
N THR A 79 19.45 -2.37 -1.06
CA THR A 79 20.66 -2.74 -0.33
C THR A 79 21.26 -1.50 0.37
N ILE A 80 22.17 -1.72 1.30
CA ILE A 80 22.86 -0.61 2.00
C ILE A 80 23.65 0.24 0.99
N GLU A 81 24.24 -0.38 -0.02
CA GLU A 81 24.99 0.28 -1.08
C GLU A 81 24.09 1.19 -1.93
N GLU A 82 22.88 0.72 -2.26
CA GLU A 82 21.89 1.51 -2.98
C GLU A 82 21.36 2.69 -2.14
N VAL A 83 21.16 2.49 -0.83
CA VAL A 83 20.81 3.60 0.08
C VAL A 83 21.93 4.63 0.15
N ARG A 84 23.20 4.21 0.23
CA ARG A 84 24.36 5.11 0.19
C ARG A 84 24.46 5.87 -1.13
N ALA A 85 24.24 5.20 -2.25
CA ALA A 85 24.18 5.82 -3.56
C ALA A 85 23.08 6.86 -3.66
N LEU A 86 21.88 6.55 -3.15
CA LEU A 86 20.78 7.51 -3.08
C LEU A 86 21.13 8.73 -2.21
N ILE A 87 21.79 8.54 -1.08
CA ILE A 87 22.26 9.63 -0.22
C ILE A 87 23.23 10.56 -0.99
N ALA A 88 24.13 9.99 -1.76
CA ALA A 88 25.13 10.74 -2.54
C ALA A 88 24.52 11.42 -3.79
N THR A 89 23.42 10.92 -4.34
CA THR A 89 22.82 11.44 -5.57
C THR A 89 22.13 12.79 -5.32
N PRO A 90 22.48 13.86 -6.02
CA PRO A 90 21.74 15.12 -5.93
C PRO A 90 20.34 14.98 -6.51
N MET A 91 19.34 15.58 -5.84
CA MET A 91 17.95 15.63 -6.31
C MET A 91 17.47 17.08 -6.37
N GLN A 92 16.70 17.42 -7.39
CA GLN A 92 16.08 18.75 -7.54
C GLN A 92 15.13 19.06 -6.36
N GLU A 93 14.40 18.06 -5.89
CA GLU A 93 13.46 18.19 -4.76
C GLU A 93 14.01 17.45 -3.54
N GLY A 94 14.95 18.10 -2.84
CA GLY A 94 15.61 17.53 -1.66
C GLY A 94 14.65 17.14 -0.52
N ARG A 95 13.51 17.83 -0.41
CA ARG A 95 12.49 17.50 0.61
C ARG A 95 11.89 16.09 0.42
N VAL A 96 11.68 15.67 -0.83
CA VAL A 96 11.19 14.32 -1.14
C VAL A 96 12.25 13.28 -0.79
N LYS A 97 13.52 13.53 -1.11
CA LYS A 97 14.64 12.65 -0.74
C LYS A 97 14.77 12.51 0.78
N ASN A 98 14.71 13.62 1.51
CA ASN A 98 14.81 13.61 2.97
C ASN A 98 13.66 12.81 3.60
N ALA A 99 12.42 13.03 3.15
CA ALA A 99 11.26 12.29 3.61
C ALA A 99 11.36 10.79 3.30
N TYR A 100 11.88 10.43 2.12
CA TYR A 100 12.10 9.03 1.74
C TYR A 100 13.16 8.36 2.62
N LEU A 101 14.32 9.01 2.82
CA LEU A 101 15.38 8.48 3.68
C LEU A 101 14.94 8.40 5.14
N PHE A 102 14.23 9.41 5.64
CA PHE A 102 13.61 9.35 6.96
C PHE A 102 12.68 8.13 7.09
N SER A 103 11.84 7.89 6.08
CA SER A 103 10.98 6.71 6.01
C SER A 103 11.77 5.40 6.08
N CYS A 104 12.89 5.29 5.36
CA CYS A 104 13.76 4.11 5.39
C CYS A 104 14.31 3.82 6.81
N PHE A 105 14.68 4.86 7.57
CA PHE A 105 15.31 4.72 8.89
C PHE A 105 14.32 4.65 10.05
N CYS A 106 13.05 5.06 9.86
CA CYS A 106 12.01 4.97 10.89
C CYS A 106 10.93 3.92 10.60
N GLY A 107 10.88 3.35 9.39
CA GLY A 107 9.90 2.33 9.02
C GLY A 107 8.47 2.83 8.81
N LEU A 108 8.24 4.15 8.78
CA LEU A 108 6.92 4.72 8.52
C LEU A 108 6.56 4.63 7.03
N ARG A 109 5.28 4.43 6.73
CA ARG A 109 4.78 4.50 5.35
C ARG A 109 4.76 5.96 4.89
N ILE A 110 4.85 6.16 3.58
CA ILE A 110 4.79 7.52 3.00
C ILE A 110 3.51 8.27 3.40
N SER A 111 2.38 7.59 3.52
CA SER A 111 1.13 8.19 4.00
C SER A 111 1.23 8.72 5.43
N ASP A 112 1.99 8.05 6.28
CA ASP A 112 2.18 8.43 7.67
C ASP A 112 3.19 9.60 7.77
N ILE A 113 4.21 9.61 6.88
CA ILE A 113 5.16 10.74 6.75
C ILE A 113 4.47 12.02 6.28
N VAL A 114 3.58 11.91 5.27
CA VAL A 114 2.80 13.06 4.77
C VAL A 114 1.91 13.65 5.86
N GLY A 115 1.36 12.80 6.72
CA GLY A 115 0.50 13.21 7.83
C GLY A 115 1.24 13.59 9.11
N LEU A 116 2.58 13.47 9.14
CA LEU A 116 3.37 13.71 10.35
C LEU A 116 3.45 15.21 10.67
N LYS A 117 3.06 15.58 11.89
CA LYS A 117 3.07 16.94 12.41
C LYS A 117 4.07 17.11 13.52
N TRP A 118 4.52 18.33 13.77
CA TRP A 118 5.48 18.60 14.84
C TRP A 118 4.97 18.22 16.23
N LYS A 119 3.68 18.25 16.49
CA LYS A 119 3.09 17.76 17.76
C LYS A 119 3.27 16.26 17.97
N ASN A 120 3.58 15.50 16.92
CA ASN A 120 3.83 14.07 17.00
C ASN A 120 5.30 13.75 17.36
N VAL A 121 6.18 14.76 17.34
CA VAL A 121 7.61 14.63 17.64
C VAL A 121 7.85 15.16 19.06
N PHE A 122 8.40 14.34 19.92
CA PHE A 122 8.71 14.72 21.30
C PHE A 122 10.01 14.09 21.78
N VAL A 123 10.55 14.60 22.87
CA VAL A 123 11.75 14.05 23.51
C VAL A 123 11.34 13.37 24.82
N ASP A 124 11.76 12.13 24.96
CA ASP A 124 11.56 11.33 26.16
C ASP A 124 12.90 10.74 26.61
N ASN A 125 13.32 11.04 27.84
CA ASN A 125 14.61 10.64 28.38
C ASN A 125 15.81 10.97 27.49
N GLY A 126 15.81 12.14 26.85
CA GLY A 126 16.85 12.59 25.93
C GLY A 126 16.82 11.94 24.54
N GLN A 127 15.85 11.09 24.25
CA GLN A 127 15.66 10.45 22.95
C GLN A 127 14.45 11.03 22.21
N TYR A 128 14.63 11.36 20.93
CA TYR A 128 13.51 11.73 20.06
C TYR A 128 12.61 10.53 19.78
N ARG A 129 11.30 10.76 19.91
CA ARG A 129 10.25 9.77 19.65
C ARG A 129 9.15 10.36 18.81
N LEU A 130 8.42 9.48 18.12
CA LEU A 130 7.20 9.80 17.40
C LEU A 130 6.00 9.15 18.11
N ALA A 131 4.91 9.92 18.24
CA ALA A 131 3.58 9.40 18.59
C ALA A 131 2.69 9.52 17.35
N VAL A 132 2.49 8.43 16.63
CA VAL A 132 1.76 8.43 15.35
C VAL A 132 0.63 7.41 15.40
N ALA A 133 -0.56 7.82 15.02
CA ALA A 133 -1.64 6.90 14.69
C ALA A 133 -1.50 6.48 13.23
N MET A 134 -1.16 5.23 12.98
CA MET A 134 -0.99 4.68 11.64
C MET A 134 -2.25 4.87 10.80
N GLN A 135 -2.16 5.49 9.65
CA GLN A 135 -3.34 5.78 8.81
C GLN A 135 -4.08 4.51 8.37
N LYS A 136 -3.36 3.43 8.12
CA LYS A 136 -3.93 2.17 7.65
C LYS A 136 -4.62 1.35 8.74
N THR A 137 -4.01 1.26 9.93
CA THR A 137 -4.49 0.40 11.04
C THR A 137 -5.22 1.17 12.13
N LYS A 138 -5.06 2.51 12.17
CA LYS A 138 -5.55 3.42 13.23
C LYS A 138 -4.96 3.12 14.61
N GLU A 139 -3.97 2.27 14.70
CA GLU A 139 -3.29 1.93 15.95
C GLU A 139 -2.25 3.00 16.28
N PRO A 140 -2.20 3.51 17.53
CA PRO A 140 -1.15 4.41 17.98
C PRO A 140 0.15 3.63 18.13
N ILE A 141 1.24 4.17 17.59
CA ILE A 141 2.59 3.66 17.81
C ILE A 141 3.48 4.74 18.41
N TYR A 142 4.38 4.33 19.30
CA TYR A 142 5.43 5.15 19.87
C TYR A 142 6.77 4.65 19.34
N LEU A 143 7.37 5.39 18.44
CA LEU A 143 8.56 4.95 17.72
C LEU A 143 9.77 5.79 18.16
N PRO A 144 10.82 5.19 18.74
CA PRO A 144 12.09 5.88 18.96
C PRO A 144 12.77 6.18 17.63
N LEU A 145 13.32 7.39 17.50
CA LEU A 145 14.07 7.77 16.31
C LEU A 145 15.56 7.47 16.50
N SER A 146 16.15 6.83 15.52
CA SER A 146 17.60 6.63 15.45
C SER A 146 18.30 7.94 15.06
N ASN A 147 19.59 8.05 15.40
CA ASN A 147 20.41 9.19 14.96
C ASN A 147 20.46 9.31 13.43
N GLU A 148 20.39 8.18 12.72
CA GLU A 148 20.33 8.19 11.26
C GLU A 148 19.00 8.78 10.74
N ALA A 149 17.87 8.44 11.37
CA ALA A 149 16.59 9.04 11.02
C ALA A 149 16.58 10.56 11.25
N LEU A 150 17.15 11.01 12.37
CA LEU A 150 17.21 12.43 12.73
C LEU A 150 17.98 13.28 11.72
N LYS A 151 19.00 12.73 11.03
CA LYS A 151 19.75 13.44 9.98
C LYS A 151 18.87 13.87 8.81
N TRP A 152 17.76 13.16 8.57
CA TRP A 152 16.86 13.41 7.47
C TRP A 152 15.57 14.12 7.86
N MET A 153 15.37 14.35 9.15
CA MET A 153 14.28 15.17 9.67
C MET A 153 14.65 16.64 9.54
N PRO A 154 13.77 17.50 8.99
CA PRO A 154 14.05 18.94 8.96
C PRO A 154 14.09 19.53 10.39
N GLU A 155 14.71 20.66 10.54
CA GLU A 155 14.68 21.44 11.79
C GLU A 155 13.28 22.04 11.96
N ARG A 156 12.84 22.12 13.22
CA ARG A 156 11.51 22.65 13.54
C ARG A 156 11.40 24.16 13.33
N GLU A 157 12.50 24.89 13.63
CA GLU A 157 12.48 26.35 13.61
C GLU A 157 11.27 26.92 14.35
N ASP A 158 10.58 27.93 13.76
CA ASP A 158 9.40 28.60 14.31
C ASP A 158 8.08 27.90 13.93
N LYS A 159 8.10 26.63 13.52
CA LYS A 159 6.92 25.89 13.10
C LYS A 159 5.97 25.59 14.25
N ALA A 160 4.68 25.77 14.01
CA ALA A 160 3.63 25.44 14.97
C ALA A 160 3.52 23.92 15.20
N ALA A 161 2.88 23.54 16.29
CA ALA A 161 2.69 22.12 16.63
C ALA A 161 1.87 21.35 15.57
N ASP A 162 0.95 22.03 14.91
CA ASP A 162 0.08 21.45 13.88
C ASP A 162 0.65 21.54 12.45
N ASP A 163 1.80 22.18 12.28
CA ASP A 163 2.47 22.22 10.97
C ASP A 163 3.05 20.84 10.60
N PRO A 164 3.10 20.51 9.30
CA PRO A 164 3.70 19.27 8.84
C PRO A 164 5.22 19.29 9.09
N VAL A 165 5.77 18.14 9.49
CA VAL A 165 7.23 17.95 9.59
C VAL A 165 7.86 18.02 8.19
N PHE A 166 7.24 17.35 7.21
CA PHE A 166 7.69 17.37 5.82
C PHE A 166 6.68 18.13 4.95
N ASN A 167 7.09 19.25 4.40
CA ASN A 167 6.28 19.98 3.41
C ASN A 167 6.52 19.37 2.01
N LEU A 168 5.73 18.35 1.67
CA LEU A 168 5.90 17.57 0.45
C LEU A 168 4.95 18.03 -0.66
N PRO A 169 5.38 17.96 -1.94
CA PRO A 169 4.50 18.25 -3.06
C PRO A 169 3.37 17.23 -3.16
N SER A 170 2.22 17.64 -3.69
CA SER A 170 1.02 16.81 -3.82
C SER A 170 1.24 15.57 -4.69
N ASN A 171 2.16 15.60 -5.64
CA ASN A 171 2.50 14.49 -6.53
C ASN A 171 3.92 13.98 -6.29
N ILE A 172 4.14 13.39 -5.12
CA ILE A 172 5.45 12.84 -4.72
C ILE A 172 5.96 11.79 -5.72
N ASN A 173 5.07 10.99 -6.30
CA ASN A 173 5.44 9.88 -7.18
C ASN A 173 6.18 10.32 -8.46
N GLN A 174 6.02 11.56 -8.91
CA GLN A 174 6.76 12.05 -10.09
C GLN A 174 8.26 12.21 -9.82
N TYR A 175 8.66 12.41 -8.55
CA TYR A 175 10.05 12.58 -8.13
C TYR A 175 10.73 11.26 -7.74
N LEU A 176 9.96 10.19 -7.56
CA LEU A 176 10.44 8.86 -7.18
C LEU A 176 10.50 7.88 -8.36
N ARG A 177 10.15 8.34 -9.57
CA ARG A 177 10.29 7.55 -10.80
C ARG A 177 11.62 7.88 -11.48
N PRO A 178 12.29 6.85 -12.04
CA PRO A 178 13.47 7.04 -12.86
C PRO A 178 13.13 7.81 -14.13
#